data_7e651636455b7002acb064dc341bb95d
#
_entry.id   7e651636455b7002acb064dc341bb95d
#
_cell.length_a   1.000
_cell.length_b   1.000
_cell.length_c   1.000
_cell.angle_alpha   90.00
_cell.angle_beta   90.00
_cell.angle_gamma   90.00
#
_symmetry.space_group_name_H-M   'P 1'
#
loop_
_entity.id
_entity.type
_entity.pdbx_description
1 polymer ?
#
loop_
_entity_poly.entity_id
_entity_poly.type
_entity_poly.pdbx_seq_one_letter_code
_entity_poly.pdbx_strand_id
1 'polypeptide(L)'
;MPIETHAAHLTSASPRRPSLSRAVSTRLPASLVTGLATRLATSVATRLVTGAAAACLALSLPAQAETDAASSLSLVSAQQVPSDAPALKLPEGAALERLASLDSPRMLHLTDAGELLIGSRAERVYRAQLTPDGNLSAVKTLVELSGYPHSLVVRGDKLYVATTAALLVADYSHGESLTRDDFRELIALPGGGGHNSRTLSLGPDGGLYLALGIQGNCSNQYLAGSEQGYSFSERRGGVLRLEESGDAPHWQPWASGLRNPVGLAWQPGREDEPRLLATNNGPDHWGYEQPRELVVAAREGSFHGMPWYQWVDGRWQTDDCITSDSPRERDEIAPPLAEVPARSAPMGIAVVPPEHPLAADMDVVVAVHGSWGTAPSGNAAGDPASRREPRLLGLKLATPDTEARLVPVLTGLQDSSSGQRWIRPLDVLFGPDGSLYFTSDSGAAGLYRLTFD
;
A
#
# COMPACT_ATOMS: atom_id res chain seq x y z
N MET A 1 18.97 32.66 59.23
CA MET A 1 17.68 32.43 59.94
C MET A 1 16.87 31.47 59.09
N PRO A 2 16.58 30.29 59.58
CA PRO A 2 15.89 29.23 58.86
C PRO A 2 14.39 29.28 59.15
N ILE A 3 13.58 28.87 58.19
CA ILE A 3 12.17 28.50 58.42
C ILE A 3 11.94 27.26 57.57
N GLU A 4 11.92 26.22 58.15
CA GLU A 4 11.05 25.09 58.52
C GLU A 4 10.24 24.47 57.40
N THR A 5 10.58 23.23 57.22
CA THR A 5 9.88 22.14 56.51
C THR A 5 8.56 21.77 57.16
N HIS A 6 7.53 21.54 56.34
CA HIS A 6 6.41 20.66 56.73
C HIS A 6 6.21 19.60 55.66
N ALA A 7 6.56 18.38 56.00
CA ALA A 7 6.18 17.15 55.34
C ALA A 7 4.78 16.75 55.82
N ALA A 8 3.87 16.50 54.89
CA ALA A 8 2.61 15.83 55.18
C ALA A 8 2.61 14.46 54.51
N HIS A 9 2.68 13.44 55.33
CA HIS A 9 2.37 12.05 55.00
C HIS A 9 0.89 11.90 54.66
N LEU A 10 0.57 11.34 53.49
CA LEU A 10 -0.73 10.73 53.27
C LEU A 10 -0.54 9.29 52.82
N THR A 11 -1.11 8.45 53.65
CA THR A 11 -1.12 6.99 53.63
C THR A 11 -1.93 6.43 52.49
N SER A 12 -1.38 5.37 51.90
CA SER A 12 -2.00 4.47 50.94
C SER A 12 -3.26 3.80 51.52
N ALA A 13 -4.36 3.80 50.76
CA ALA A 13 -5.46 2.86 50.93
C ALA A 13 -5.84 2.26 49.58
N SER A 14 -5.55 0.98 49.47
CA SER A 14 -5.98 0.10 48.38
C SER A 14 -7.40 -0.41 48.67
N PRO A 15 -8.34 -0.41 47.74
CA PRO A 15 -9.60 -1.11 47.92
C PRO A 15 -9.51 -2.56 47.41
N ARG A 16 -9.90 -3.47 48.31
CA ARG A 16 -10.03 -4.90 48.12
C ARG A 16 -11.14 -5.27 47.13
N ARG A 17 -10.90 -6.26 46.32
CA ARG A 17 -11.90 -6.99 45.50
C ARG A 17 -12.81 -7.83 46.43
N PRO A 18 -14.13 -7.93 46.18
CA PRO A 18 -14.92 -9.02 46.71
C PRO A 18 -14.93 -10.22 45.75
N SER A 19 -14.57 -11.37 46.29
CA SER A 19 -14.83 -12.68 45.75
C SER A 19 -16.24 -13.12 46.13
N LEU A 20 -17.03 -13.58 45.17
CA LEU A 20 -18.21 -14.41 45.46
C LEU A 20 -18.33 -15.50 44.38
N SER A 21 -17.95 -16.67 44.80
CA SER A 21 -18.33 -17.93 44.22
C SER A 21 -19.76 -18.27 44.59
N ARG A 22 -20.58 -18.69 43.65
CA ARG A 22 -21.65 -19.68 43.89
C ARG A 22 -22.04 -20.34 42.55
N ALA A 23 -21.65 -21.59 42.41
CA ALA A 23 -22.22 -22.53 41.49
C ALA A 23 -23.66 -22.87 41.89
N VAL A 24 -24.58 -22.81 40.96
CA VAL A 24 -25.88 -23.47 41.06
C VAL A 24 -26.02 -24.41 39.88
N SER A 25 -25.92 -25.68 40.23
CA SER A 25 -26.27 -26.84 39.43
C SER A 25 -27.79 -27.00 39.43
N THR A 26 -28.40 -26.99 38.24
CA THR A 26 -29.76 -27.55 38.10
C THR A 26 -29.76 -28.60 36.99
N ARG A 27 -30.01 -29.82 37.43
CA ARG A 27 -30.22 -31.03 36.61
C ARG A 27 -31.59 -30.93 35.91
N LEU A 28 -31.60 -31.34 34.63
CA LEU A 28 -32.80 -31.66 33.88
C LEU A 28 -33.20 -33.12 34.15
N PRO A 29 -34.52 -33.43 34.18
CA PRO A 29 -34.96 -34.81 34.16
C PRO A 29 -35.25 -35.26 32.73
N ALA A 30 -34.85 -36.50 32.47
CA ALA A 30 -35.20 -37.26 31.28
C ALA A 30 -36.66 -37.83 31.44
N SER A 31 -37.44 -37.77 30.41
CA SER A 31 -38.59 -38.66 30.18
C SER A 31 -38.77 -38.95 28.69
N LEU A 32 -38.51 -40.15 28.37
CA LEU A 32 -39.17 -41.16 27.53
C LEU A 32 -40.51 -40.72 26.91
N VAL A 33 -40.62 -40.89 25.59
CA VAL A 33 -41.83 -41.50 24.95
C VAL A 33 -41.37 -42.33 23.76
N THR A 34 -41.72 -43.58 23.79
CA THR A 34 -41.62 -44.64 22.81
C THR A 34 -42.87 -44.66 21.90
N GLY A 35 -42.69 -45.17 20.68
CA GLY A 35 -43.74 -45.79 19.85
C GLY A 35 -44.02 -45.03 18.56
N LEU A 36 -44.04 -45.54 17.39
CA LEU A 36 -44.63 -46.81 16.90
C LEU A 36 -44.17 -47.04 15.45
N ALA A 37 -43.77 -48.25 15.16
CA ALA A 37 -43.51 -48.72 13.80
C ALA A 37 -44.79 -49.03 13.09
N THR A 38 -44.88 -48.78 11.79
CA THR A 38 -45.79 -49.53 10.92
C THR A 38 -45.16 -49.70 9.53
N ARG A 39 -45.18 -50.93 9.14
CA ARG A 39 -44.72 -51.58 7.90
C ARG A 39 -45.61 -51.20 6.68
N LEU A 40 -44.98 -51.32 5.49
CA LEU A 40 -45.48 -52.06 4.28
C LEU A 40 -44.43 -51.75 3.18
N ALA A 41 -43.69 -52.61 2.72
CA ALA A 41 -43.68 -53.82 1.88
C ALA A 41 -43.93 -53.53 0.37
N THR A 42 -42.85 -53.95 -0.37
CA THR A 42 -42.82 -54.50 -1.74
C THR A 42 -42.99 -53.61 -2.95
N SER A 43 -41.94 -53.46 -3.79
CA SER A 43 -41.85 -54.26 -5.02
C SER A 43 -40.43 -54.21 -5.62
N VAL A 44 -40.01 -55.37 -6.04
CA VAL A 44 -38.76 -55.70 -6.74
C VAL A 44 -38.87 -55.21 -8.18
N ALA A 45 -37.87 -54.53 -8.68
CA ALA A 45 -37.55 -54.47 -10.09
C ALA A 45 -36.03 -54.44 -10.27
N THR A 46 -35.51 -55.58 -10.55
CA THR A 46 -34.16 -55.85 -11.01
C THR A 46 -33.93 -55.19 -12.34
N ARG A 47 -33.01 -54.25 -12.44
CA ARG A 47 -32.32 -53.95 -13.70
C ARG A 47 -30.81 -53.81 -13.41
N LEU A 48 -30.09 -54.73 -14.02
CA LEU A 48 -28.64 -54.59 -14.25
C LEU A 48 -28.34 -53.28 -14.95
N VAL A 49 -27.49 -52.44 -14.39
CA VAL A 49 -26.74 -51.43 -15.13
C VAL A 49 -25.29 -51.58 -14.73
N THR A 50 -24.51 -51.94 -15.69
CA THR A 50 -23.08 -52.04 -15.78
C THR A 50 -22.37 -50.86 -15.16
N GLY A 51 -21.29 -51.17 -14.38
CA GLY A 51 -20.44 -50.20 -13.73
C GLY A 51 -19.75 -49.27 -14.76
N ALA A 52 -19.90 -47.98 -14.56
CA ALA A 52 -18.98 -46.98 -15.02
C ALA A 52 -18.41 -46.29 -13.76
N ALA A 53 -17.19 -46.64 -13.41
CA ALA A 53 -16.44 -45.90 -12.44
C ALA A 53 -16.19 -44.48 -13.03
N ALA A 54 -16.95 -43.51 -12.56
CA ALA A 54 -16.65 -42.11 -12.79
C ALA A 54 -15.44 -41.77 -11.89
N ALA A 55 -14.26 -41.86 -12.48
CA ALA A 55 -13.08 -41.16 -11.96
C ALA A 55 -13.36 -39.67 -12.02
N CYS A 56 -13.64 -39.03 -10.89
CA CYS A 56 -13.53 -37.58 -10.76
C CYS A 56 -12.06 -37.21 -10.96
N LEU A 57 -11.67 -36.98 -12.21
CA LEU A 57 -10.52 -36.16 -12.49
C LEU A 57 -10.86 -34.77 -11.97
N ALA A 58 -10.28 -34.39 -10.85
CA ALA A 58 -10.12 -33.00 -10.48
C ALA A 58 -9.22 -32.38 -11.57
N LEU A 59 -9.85 -31.80 -12.57
CA LEU A 59 -9.19 -30.84 -13.47
C LEU A 59 -8.75 -29.69 -12.57
N SER A 60 -7.50 -29.72 -12.11
CA SER A 60 -6.79 -28.54 -11.71
C SER A 60 -6.77 -27.64 -12.96
N LEU A 61 -7.67 -26.66 -12.99
CA LEU A 61 -7.57 -25.57 -13.94
C LEU A 61 -6.17 -24.98 -13.72
N PRO A 62 -5.35 -24.88 -14.77
CA PRO A 62 -4.10 -24.14 -14.67
C PRO A 62 -4.49 -22.73 -14.21
N ALA A 63 -3.73 -22.19 -13.24
CA ALA A 63 -3.75 -20.76 -12.94
C ALA A 63 -3.79 -20.04 -14.29
N GLN A 64 -4.84 -19.23 -14.51
CA GLN A 64 -4.95 -18.46 -15.73
C GLN A 64 -3.64 -17.69 -15.87
N ALA A 65 -2.83 -18.08 -16.84
CA ALA A 65 -1.73 -17.25 -17.31
C ALA A 65 -2.39 -15.93 -17.69
N GLU A 66 -1.98 -14.83 -17.03
CA GLU A 66 -2.37 -13.49 -17.42
C GLU A 66 -2.15 -13.42 -18.92
N THR A 67 -3.21 -13.26 -19.69
CA THR A 67 -3.10 -13.07 -21.15
C THR A 67 -2.51 -11.67 -21.31
N ASP A 68 -1.18 -11.61 -21.39
CA ASP A 68 -0.46 -10.43 -21.83
C ASP A 68 -0.94 -10.11 -23.25
N ALA A 69 -1.87 -9.16 -23.36
CA ALA A 69 -2.11 -8.52 -24.64
C ALA A 69 -0.77 -7.95 -25.10
N ALA A 70 -0.32 -8.31 -26.28
CA ALA A 70 1.03 -8.11 -26.77
C ALA A 70 1.62 -6.74 -26.44
N SER A 71 2.43 -6.67 -25.38
CA SER A 71 3.35 -5.58 -25.11
C SER A 71 4.48 -5.66 -26.13
N SER A 72 4.91 -4.54 -26.67
CA SER A 72 6.13 -4.50 -27.50
C SER A 72 7.38 -4.73 -26.64
N LEU A 73 7.28 -4.54 -25.32
CA LEU A 73 8.37 -4.70 -24.37
C LEU A 73 8.63 -6.19 -24.10
N SER A 74 9.77 -6.69 -24.57
CA SER A 74 10.25 -8.04 -24.29
C SER A 74 11.18 -8.05 -23.09
N LEU A 75 10.91 -8.92 -22.09
CA LEU A 75 11.83 -9.16 -20.99
C LEU A 75 12.82 -10.27 -21.36
N VAL A 76 14.10 -9.97 -21.21
CA VAL A 76 15.22 -10.90 -21.40
C VAL A 76 15.92 -11.19 -20.08
N SER A 77 16.74 -12.26 -20.03
CA SER A 77 17.61 -12.50 -18.87
C SER A 77 18.62 -11.36 -18.75
N ALA A 78 18.60 -10.72 -17.59
CA ALA A 78 19.46 -9.57 -17.31
C ALA A 78 20.94 -9.93 -17.35
N GLN A 79 21.75 -9.13 -18.03
CA GLN A 79 23.20 -9.33 -18.16
C GLN A 79 23.99 -8.45 -17.19
N GLN A 80 23.49 -7.26 -16.90
CA GLN A 80 24.12 -6.28 -16.02
C GLN A 80 23.26 -6.09 -14.76
N VAL A 81 23.63 -6.79 -13.70
CA VAL A 81 22.94 -6.81 -12.40
C VAL A 81 23.94 -6.86 -11.26
N PRO A 82 23.56 -6.47 -10.04
CA PRO A 82 24.37 -6.68 -8.84
C PRO A 82 24.81 -8.13 -8.69
N SER A 83 26.04 -8.37 -8.21
CA SER A 83 26.64 -9.70 -8.12
C SER A 83 25.91 -10.67 -7.19
N ASP A 84 25.08 -10.15 -6.27
CA ASP A 84 24.24 -10.91 -5.34
C ASP A 84 22.80 -11.09 -5.84
N ALA A 85 22.49 -10.61 -7.05
CA ALA A 85 21.16 -10.72 -7.61
C ALA A 85 20.85 -12.14 -8.09
N PRO A 86 19.59 -12.60 -7.97
CA PRO A 86 19.12 -13.83 -8.60
C PRO A 86 19.04 -13.68 -10.14
N ALA A 87 18.52 -14.69 -10.82
CA ALA A 87 18.23 -14.61 -12.24
C ALA A 87 17.06 -13.65 -12.50
N LEU A 88 17.37 -12.41 -12.85
CA LEU A 88 16.41 -11.35 -13.14
C LEU A 88 16.02 -11.32 -14.62
N LYS A 89 14.84 -10.77 -14.89
CA LYS A 89 14.40 -10.42 -16.24
C LYS A 89 14.11 -8.92 -16.30
N LEU A 90 14.67 -8.28 -17.31
CA LEU A 90 14.58 -6.84 -17.60
C LEU A 90 14.20 -6.63 -19.07
N PRO A 91 13.77 -5.42 -19.47
CA PRO A 91 13.72 -5.04 -20.88
C PRO A 91 15.07 -5.27 -21.57
N GLU A 92 15.03 -5.62 -22.84
CA GLU A 92 16.26 -5.75 -23.64
C GLU A 92 17.05 -4.44 -23.62
N GLY A 93 18.36 -4.50 -23.43
CA GLY A 93 19.23 -3.34 -23.29
C GLY A 93 19.25 -2.71 -21.88
N ALA A 94 18.33 -3.05 -21.01
CA ALA A 94 18.30 -2.49 -19.66
C ALA A 94 19.36 -3.10 -18.72
N ALA A 95 19.85 -2.28 -17.79
CA ALA A 95 20.80 -2.68 -16.75
C ALA A 95 20.30 -2.25 -15.36
N LEU A 96 20.55 -3.10 -14.36
CA LEU A 96 20.19 -2.84 -12.95
C LEU A 96 21.44 -2.68 -12.11
N GLU A 97 21.51 -1.58 -11.35
CA GLU A 97 22.58 -1.28 -10.43
C GLU A 97 22.03 -1.01 -9.03
N ARG A 98 22.75 -1.46 -7.98
CA ARG A 98 22.55 -1.02 -6.59
C ARG A 98 23.49 0.14 -6.29
N LEU A 99 22.94 1.35 -6.19
CA LEU A 99 23.72 2.59 -5.97
C LEU A 99 24.18 2.75 -4.53
N ALA A 100 23.35 2.31 -3.58
CA ALA A 100 23.65 2.38 -2.16
C ALA A 100 22.92 1.30 -1.36
N SER A 101 23.59 0.72 -0.36
CA SER A 101 22.94 -0.05 0.70
C SER A 101 22.40 0.92 1.74
N LEU A 102 21.09 0.86 2.02
CA LEU A 102 20.40 1.74 2.95
C LEU A 102 19.56 0.92 3.91
N ASP A 103 19.40 1.42 5.13
CA ASP A 103 18.56 0.78 6.12
C ASP A 103 17.10 1.20 5.93
N SER A 104 16.26 0.24 5.52
CA SER A 104 14.80 0.37 5.36
C SER A 104 14.35 1.66 4.65
N PRO A 105 14.92 2.02 3.47
CA PRO A 105 14.54 3.24 2.75
C PRO A 105 13.07 3.16 2.30
N ARG A 106 12.45 4.33 2.18
CA ARG A 106 11.03 4.48 1.82
C ARG A 106 10.86 5.37 0.59
N MET A 107 10.06 6.43 0.70
CA MET A 107 9.71 7.27 -0.44
C MET A 107 10.87 8.16 -0.89
N LEU A 108 10.95 8.40 -2.18
CA LEU A 108 11.91 9.22 -2.88
C LEU A 108 11.33 10.63 -3.14
N HIS A 109 12.17 11.63 -3.06
CA HIS A 109 11.85 12.97 -3.53
C HIS A 109 13.09 13.58 -4.20
N LEU A 110 12.96 13.96 -5.45
CA LEU A 110 14.00 14.67 -6.19
C LEU A 110 13.62 16.15 -6.27
N THR A 111 14.49 17.00 -5.75
CA THR A 111 14.30 18.46 -5.82
C THR A 111 14.71 19.01 -7.18
N ASP A 112 14.24 20.20 -7.53
CA ASP A 112 14.65 20.91 -8.76
C ASP A 112 16.17 21.17 -8.80
N ALA A 113 16.83 21.24 -7.65
CA ALA A 113 18.28 21.37 -7.52
C ALA A 113 19.04 20.05 -7.71
N GLY A 114 18.33 18.94 -8.01
CA GLY A 114 18.89 17.62 -8.19
C GLY A 114 19.27 16.90 -6.89
N GLU A 115 18.77 17.36 -5.74
CA GLU A 115 18.99 16.65 -4.48
C GLU A 115 17.94 15.54 -4.32
N LEU A 116 18.42 14.30 -4.22
CA LEU A 116 17.61 13.13 -3.98
C LEU A 116 17.50 12.90 -2.47
N LEU A 117 16.31 13.07 -1.95
CA LEU A 117 15.96 12.86 -0.56
C LEU A 117 15.19 11.56 -0.40
N ILE A 118 15.47 10.78 0.67
CA ILE A 118 14.89 9.44 0.86
C ILE A 118 14.42 9.29 2.30
N GLY A 119 13.12 9.01 2.48
CA GLY A 119 12.56 8.64 3.77
C GLY A 119 13.00 7.23 4.20
N SER A 120 12.81 6.86 5.48
CA SER A 120 13.10 5.51 5.94
C SER A 120 12.28 5.08 7.15
N ARG A 121 12.28 3.76 7.43
CA ARG A 121 11.83 3.23 8.74
C ARG A 121 12.93 3.23 9.80
N ALA A 122 14.17 3.54 9.40
CA ALA A 122 15.34 3.52 10.26
C ALA A 122 15.53 4.84 11.02
N GLU A 123 14.44 5.60 11.22
CA GLU A 123 14.43 6.86 11.96
C GLU A 123 15.44 7.90 11.44
N ARG A 124 15.59 7.94 10.11
CA ARG A 124 16.48 8.93 9.45
C ARG A 124 15.98 9.25 8.04
N VAL A 125 16.37 10.43 7.59
CA VAL A 125 16.23 10.86 6.20
C VAL A 125 17.61 10.80 5.55
N TYR A 126 17.69 10.20 4.37
CA TYR A 126 18.92 10.20 3.58
C TYR A 126 18.88 11.26 2.49
N ARG A 127 20.07 11.65 2.02
CA ARG A 127 20.24 12.53 0.84
C ARG A 127 21.41 12.12 -0.02
N ALA A 128 21.34 12.45 -1.30
CA ALA A 128 22.42 12.42 -2.27
C ALA A 128 22.21 13.51 -3.32
N GLN A 129 23.24 13.90 -4.03
CA GLN A 129 23.13 14.75 -5.22
C GLN A 129 23.07 13.87 -6.44
N LEU A 130 22.03 14.04 -7.25
CA LEU A 130 21.85 13.44 -8.56
C LEU A 130 22.05 14.52 -9.62
N THR A 131 22.97 14.27 -10.56
CA THR A 131 23.24 15.19 -11.67
C THR A 131 22.34 14.87 -12.87
N PRO A 132 22.17 15.79 -13.83
CA PRO A 132 21.36 15.57 -15.02
C PRO A 132 21.81 14.37 -15.87
N ASP A 133 23.07 13.97 -15.81
CA ASP A 133 23.65 12.82 -16.50
C ASP A 133 23.65 11.53 -15.67
N GLY A 134 22.90 11.52 -14.57
CA GLY A 134 22.68 10.32 -13.74
C GLY A 134 23.80 9.98 -12.76
N ASN A 135 24.82 10.84 -12.59
CA ASN A 135 25.84 10.62 -11.54
C ASN A 135 25.25 10.92 -10.17
N LEU A 136 25.36 9.95 -9.26
CA LEU A 136 24.89 10.06 -7.89
C LEU A 136 26.09 10.22 -6.92
N SER A 137 26.05 11.24 -6.09
CA SER A 137 27.01 11.35 -4.98
C SER A 137 26.79 10.25 -3.93
N ALA A 138 27.77 10.05 -3.02
CA ALA A 138 27.56 9.14 -1.91
C ALA A 138 26.31 9.52 -1.10
N VAL A 139 25.42 8.54 -0.88
CA VAL A 139 24.22 8.73 -0.05
C VAL A 139 24.63 8.89 1.40
N LYS A 140 24.13 9.94 2.07
CA LYS A 140 24.42 10.28 3.45
C LYS A 140 23.13 10.46 4.25
N THR A 141 23.19 10.33 5.56
CA THR A 141 22.11 10.78 6.44
C THR A 141 22.06 12.31 6.40
N LEU A 142 20.89 12.85 6.08
CA LEU A 142 20.58 14.28 6.21
C LEU A 142 20.29 14.62 7.66
N VAL A 143 19.41 13.85 8.29
CA VAL A 143 18.95 14.05 9.67
C VAL A 143 18.44 12.74 10.26
N GLU A 144 18.58 12.55 11.56
CA GLU A 144 17.92 11.51 12.33
C GLU A 144 16.60 12.06 12.90
N LEU A 145 15.49 11.40 12.55
CA LEU A 145 14.13 11.76 12.96
C LEU A 145 13.38 10.52 13.42
N SER A 146 12.95 10.52 14.66
CA SER A 146 12.11 9.44 15.19
C SER A 146 10.69 9.48 14.61
N GLY A 147 9.94 8.40 14.79
CA GLY A 147 8.53 8.31 14.41
C GLY A 147 8.29 7.88 12.96
N TYR A 148 9.27 7.26 12.32
CA TYR A 148 9.14 6.74 10.97
C TYR A 148 8.97 7.85 9.91
N PRO A 149 10.01 8.62 9.58
CA PRO A 149 9.98 9.61 8.49
C PRO A 149 9.79 8.90 7.13
N HIS A 150 8.53 8.63 6.80
CA HIS A 150 8.16 7.78 5.66
C HIS A 150 8.38 8.47 4.32
N SER A 151 7.93 9.70 4.20
CA SER A 151 8.04 10.49 2.99
C SER A 151 8.31 11.94 3.32
N LEU A 152 8.76 12.67 2.32
CA LEU A 152 9.15 14.06 2.45
C LEU A 152 9.00 14.78 1.10
N VAL A 153 8.83 16.10 1.16
CA VAL A 153 8.85 16.98 -0.02
C VAL A 153 9.48 18.32 0.35
N VAL A 154 10.15 18.92 -0.60
CA VAL A 154 10.62 20.32 -0.51
C VAL A 154 9.63 21.22 -1.25
N ARG A 155 9.14 22.26 -0.59
CA ARG A 155 8.27 23.30 -1.15
C ARG A 155 8.81 24.67 -0.77
N GLY A 156 9.31 25.39 -1.75
CA GLY A 156 10.01 26.66 -1.52
C GLY A 156 11.27 26.46 -0.68
N ASP A 157 11.34 27.17 0.43
CA ASP A 157 12.42 27.12 1.43
C ASP A 157 12.11 26.19 2.62
N LYS A 158 11.21 25.23 2.48
CA LYS A 158 10.78 24.31 3.54
C LYS A 158 10.91 22.85 3.13
N LEU A 159 11.40 22.05 4.06
CA LEU A 159 11.34 20.59 4.01
C LEU A 159 10.21 20.10 4.91
N TYR A 160 9.25 19.40 4.30
CA TYR A 160 8.15 18.74 4.99
C TYR A 160 8.43 17.25 5.10
N VAL A 161 8.29 16.68 6.29
CA VAL A 161 8.51 15.25 6.55
C VAL A 161 7.28 14.66 7.23
N ALA A 162 6.65 13.68 6.59
CA ALA A 162 5.53 12.95 7.17
C ALA A 162 6.05 11.74 7.98
N THR A 163 5.76 11.78 9.28
CA THR A 163 5.94 10.66 10.20
C THR A 163 4.61 9.94 10.43
N THR A 164 4.60 8.84 11.18
CA THR A 164 3.34 8.12 11.48
C THR A 164 2.27 9.01 12.12
N ALA A 165 2.66 9.97 12.96
CA ALA A 165 1.73 10.73 13.79
C ALA A 165 1.73 12.23 13.54
N ALA A 166 2.63 12.74 12.70
CA ALA A 166 2.77 14.18 12.49
C ALA A 166 3.35 14.52 11.10
N LEU A 167 2.99 15.69 10.59
CA LEU A 167 3.74 16.40 9.57
C LEU A 167 4.71 17.35 10.26
N LEU A 168 6.00 17.11 10.06
CA LEU A 168 7.09 17.96 10.56
C LEU A 168 7.52 18.92 9.45
N VAL A 169 8.02 20.09 9.84
CA VAL A 169 8.55 21.08 8.90
C VAL A 169 9.80 21.72 9.47
N ALA A 170 10.79 21.95 8.59
CA ALA A 170 12.00 22.72 8.86
C ALA A 170 12.25 23.74 7.75
N ASP A 171 12.97 24.83 8.07
CA ASP A 171 13.58 25.65 7.05
C ASP A 171 14.67 24.84 6.35
N TYR A 172 14.78 24.97 5.05
CA TYR A 172 15.66 24.13 4.27
C TYR A 172 16.23 24.84 3.03
N SER A 173 17.52 24.73 2.88
CA SER A 173 18.24 25.14 1.68
C SER A 173 19.05 23.96 1.14
N HIS A 174 19.18 23.90 -0.18
CA HIS A 174 19.98 22.86 -0.84
C HIS A 174 21.38 22.72 -0.22
N GLY A 175 21.77 21.49 0.09
CA GLY A 175 23.08 21.17 0.67
C GLY A 175 23.20 21.46 2.16
N GLU A 176 22.19 22.02 2.82
CA GLU A 176 22.19 22.34 4.24
C GLU A 176 22.24 21.07 5.12
N SER A 177 22.85 21.18 6.29
CA SER A 177 22.81 20.16 7.31
C SER A 177 21.72 20.48 8.32
N LEU A 178 20.88 19.50 8.63
CA LEU A 178 19.78 19.63 9.57
C LEU A 178 20.02 18.76 10.80
N THR A 179 19.47 19.21 11.92
CA THR A 179 19.34 18.47 13.17
C THR A 179 17.89 18.22 13.51
N ARG A 180 17.60 17.38 14.49
CA ARG A 180 16.22 17.17 14.95
C ARG A 180 15.57 18.48 15.45
N ASP A 181 16.34 19.37 16.03
CA ASP A 181 15.85 20.61 16.67
C ASP A 181 15.43 21.66 15.64
N ASP A 182 15.83 21.52 14.37
CA ASP A 182 15.39 22.40 13.28
C ASP A 182 13.94 22.07 12.86
N PHE A 183 13.43 20.91 13.24
CA PHE A 183 12.06 20.49 12.90
C PHE A 183 11.08 20.83 14.01
N ARG A 184 9.96 21.41 13.61
CA ARG A 184 8.77 21.56 14.45
C ARG A 184 7.61 20.74 13.88
N GLU A 185 6.70 20.32 14.74
CA GLU A 185 5.43 19.77 14.31
C GLU A 185 4.58 20.90 13.70
N LEU A 186 4.18 20.72 12.45
CA LEU A 186 3.25 21.62 11.79
C LEU A 186 1.81 21.26 12.13
N ILE A 187 1.49 19.96 12.04
CA ILE A 187 0.15 19.44 12.31
C ILE A 187 0.23 17.94 12.65
N ALA A 188 -0.60 17.51 13.58
CA ALA A 188 -0.76 16.10 13.92
C ALA A 188 -1.45 15.33 12.78
N LEU A 189 -1.17 14.02 12.70
CA LEU A 189 -1.82 13.05 11.82
C LEU A 189 -2.54 12.00 12.64
N PRO A 190 -3.62 11.40 12.12
CA PRO A 190 -4.23 10.23 12.74
C PRO A 190 -3.20 9.10 12.86
N GLY A 191 -2.65 8.93 14.05
CA GLY A 191 -1.63 7.93 14.38
C GLY A 191 -2.22 6.55 14.66
N GLY A 192 -1.49 5.75 15.43
CA GLY A 192 -1.89 4.41 15.85
C GLY A 192 -1.38 3.31 14.95
N GLY A 193 -1.84 2.08 15.19
CA GLY A 193 -1.40 0.86 14.50
C GLY A 193 -1.88 0.73 13.06
N GLY A 194 -1.58 -0.41 12.44
CA GLY A 194 -2.00 -0.75 11.09
C GLY A 194 -1.10 -0.17 10.00
N HIS A 195 -1.70 0.49 9.00
CA HIS A 195 -0.96 1.05 7.88
C HIS A 195 -0.30 2.37 8.28
N ASN A 196 1.01 2.34 8.46
CA ASN A 196 1.80 3.47 8.98
C ASN A 196 2.49 4.31 7.90
N SER A 197 2.29 3.98 6.64
CA SER A 197 2.75 4.81 5.52
C SER A 197 2.03 6.16 5.52
N ARG A 198 2.78 7.23 5.25
CA ARG A 198 2.32 8.62 5.16
C ARG A 198 3.02 9.25 3.97
N THR A 199 2.47 9.06 2.78
CA THR A 199 3.10 9.53 1.55
C THR A 199 2.65 10.93 1.23
N LEU A 200 3.60 11.86 1.20
CA LEU A 200 3.40 13.24 0.74
C LEU A 200 3.55 13.30 -0.79
N SER A 201 2.79 14.19 -1.39
CA SER A 201 2.95 14.61 -2.77
C SER A 201 2.73 16.11 -2.88
N LEU A 202 3.57 16.78 -3.66
CA LEU A 202 3.39 18.19 -4.01
C LEU A 202 2.54 18.26 -5.27
N GLY A 203 1.41 18.96 -5.19
CA GLY A 203 0.54 19.17 -6.33
C GLY A 203 1.07 20.24 -7.27
N PRO A 204 0.61 20.27 -8.53
CA PRO A 204 0.95 21.32 -9.48
C PRO A 204 0.40 22.69 -9.06
N ASP A 205 -0.57 22.71 -8.16
CA ASP A 205 -1.10 23.91 -7.49
C ASP A 205 -0.23 24.39 -6.31
N GLY A 206 0.89 23.69 -6.02
CA GLY A 206 1.73 23.93 -4.85
C GLY A 206 1.14 23.41 -3.54
N GLY A 207 -0.02 22.73 -3.56
CA GLY A 207 -0.66 22.12 -2.40
C GLY A 207 0.07 20.84 -1.94
N LEU A 208 -0.01 20.55 -0.64
CA LEU A 208 0.51 19.30 -0.07
C LEU A 208 -0.63 18.29 0.08
N TYR A 209 -0.39 17.11 -0.45
CA TYR A 209 -1.32 15.98 -0.40
C TYR A 209 -0.70 14.82 0.38
N LEU A 210 -1.51 14.11 1.15
CA LEU A 210 -1.05 13.03 2.02
C LEU A 210 -1.93 11.79 1.85
N ALA A 211 -1.32 10.66 1.52
CA ALA A 211 -1.97 9.36 1.55
C ALA A 211 -1.99 8.79 2.98
N LEU A 212 -3.12 8.24 3.39
CA LEU A 212 -3.37 7.77 4.75
C LEU A 212 -4.21 6.50 4.79
N GLY A 213 -3.58 5.36 5.09
CA GLY A 213 -4.25 4.05 5.20
C GLY A 213 -4.98 3.83 6.52
N ILE A 214 -6.01 2.97 6.55
CA ILE A 214 -6.76 2.58 7.74
C ILE A 214 -5.96 1.66 8.67
N GLN A 215 -6.47 1.35 9.86
CA GLN A 215 -5.75 0.54 10.86
C GLN A 215 -5.72 -0.96 10.59
N GLY A 216 -6.54 -1.50 9.73
CA GLY A 216 -6.61 -2.95 9.49
C GLY A 216 -7.25 -3.30 8.16
N ASN A 217 -7.78 -4.52 8.06
CA ASN A 217 -8.57 -4.91 6.90
C ASN A 217 -9.89 -4.17 6.82
N CYS A 218 -10.61 -4.13 7.96
CA CYS A 218 -11.80 -3.35 8.20
C CYS A 218 -11.58 -2.42 9.39
N SER A 219 -11.99 -1.19 9.27
CA SER A 219 -11.91 -0.20 10.34
C SER A 219 -13.02 0.82 10.16
N ASN A 220 -13.60 1.25 11.26
CA ASN A 220 -14.58 2.34 11.27
C ASN A 220 -13.94 3.73 11.14
N GLN A 221 -12.62 3.81 11.11
CA GLN A 221 -11.87 5.03 10.92
C GLN A 221 -11.74 5.34 9.42
N TYR A 222 -12.68 6.04 8.83
CA TYR A 222 -12.63 6.40 7.42
C TYR A 222 -13.02 7.86 7.18
N LEU A 223 -12.51 8.44 6.12
CA LEU A 223 -12.72 9.86 5.78
C LEU A 223 -14.14 10.14 5.30
N ALA A 224 -14.76 9.19 4.62
CA ALA A 224 -16.13 9.31 4.20
C ALA A 224 -17.08 9.05 5.39
N GLY A 225 -17.95 9.95 5.69
CA GLY A 225 -18.93 9.81 6.77
C GLY A 225 -18.52 10.51 8.06
N SER A 226 -19.42 11.29 8.57
CA SER A 226 -19.28 12.05 9.82
C SER A 226 -19.94 11.37 11.01
N GLU A 227 -20.77 10.33 10.77
CA GLU A 227 -21.71 9.78 11.74
C GLU A 227 -21.10 8.69 12.62
N GLN A 228 -19.88 8.31 12.38
CA GLN A 228 -19.25 7.12 12.99
C GLN A 228 -18.60 7.36 14.35
N GLY A 229 -18.79 8.52 14.95
CA GLY A 229 -18.31 8.84 16.29
C GLY A 229 -16.81 9.13 16.41
N TYR A 230 -16.07 9.09 15.30
CA TYR A 230 -14.66 9.50 15.28
C TYR A 230 -14.51 10.98 14.98
N SER A 231 -13.62 11.67 15.68
CA SER A 231 -13.19 13.01 15.31
C SER A 231 -12.46 12.98 13.96
N PHE A 232 -12.39 14.10 13.27
CA PHE A 232 -11.64 14.17 11.99
C PHE A 232 -10.17 13.74 12.16
N SER A 233 -9.56 14.09 13.29
CA SER A 233 -8.17 13.71 13.62
C SER A 233 -7.94 12.19 13.77
N GLU A 234 -8.99 11.41 13.89
CA GLU A 234 -8.93 9.95 14.00
C GLU A 234 -9.29 9.24 12.70
N ARG A 235 -9.80 9.96 11.70
CA ARG A 235 -10.25 9.37 10.44
C ARG A 235 -9.11 9.12 9.49
N ARG A 236 -9.22 8.05 8.73
CA ARG A 236 -8.20 7.53 7.83
C ARG A 236 -8.86 6.96 6.56
N GLY A 237 -8.06 6.46 5.62
CA GLY A 237 -8.58 5.77 4.44
C GLY A 237 -8.85 6.68 3.25
N GLY A 238 -7.81 7.34 2.77
CA GLY A 238 -7.91 8.22 1.61
C GLY A 238 -6.69 9.11 1.42
N VAL A 239 -6.91 10.21 0.74
CA VAL A 239 -5.95 11.29 0.52
C VAL A 239 -6.47 12.55 1.19
N LEU A 240 -5.62 13.23 1.92
CA LEU A 240 -5.86 14.51 2.55
C LEU A 240 -5.14 15.62 1.77
N ARG A 241 -5.67 16.82 1.76
CA ARG A 241 -5.00 18.04 1.32
C ARG A 241 -4.75 18.95 2.51
N LEU A 242 -3.54 19.52 2.60
CA LEU A 242 -3.21 20.49 3.64
C LEU A 242 -3.76 21.86 3.24
N GLU A 243 -4.61 22.43 4.08
CA GLU A 243 -5.07 23.81 3.99
C GLU A 243 -4.31 24.67 4.99
N GLU A 244 -3.65 25.70 4.48
CA GLU A 244 -2.86 26.64 5.28
C GLU A 244 -3.51 28.04 5.32
N SER A 245 -4.68 28.18 4.68
CA SER A 245 -5.49 29.38 4.77
C SER A 245 -6.29 29.40 6.08
N GLY A 246 -6.19 30.46 6.86
CA GLY A 246 -6.89 30.61 8.13
C GLY A 246 -5.97 30.75 9.34
N ASP A 247 -6.53 30.56 10.55
CA ASP A 247 -5.80 30.80 11.80
C ASP A 247 -4.77 29.69 12.11
N ALA A 248 -4.97 28.49 11.58
CA ALA A 248 -4.05 27.35 11.76
C ALA A 248 -4.16 26.36 10.58
N PRO A 249 -3.05 25.68 10.22
CA PRO A 249 -3.07 24.61 9.25
C PRO A 249 -4.05 23.50 9.66
N HIS A 250 -4.78 22.95 8.68
CA HIS A 250 -5.68 21.82 8.92
C HIS A 250 -5.75 20.90 7.70
N TRP A 251 -6.11 19.64 7.94
CA TRP A 251 -6.30 18.66 6.87
C TRP A 251 -7.74 18.66 6.38
N GLN A 252 -7.91 18.65 5.07
CA GLN A 252 -9.19 18.41 4.41
C GLN A 252 -9.18 17.06 3.68
N PRO A 253 -10.29 16.29 3.68
CA PRO A 253 -10.42 15.15 2.79
C PRO A 253 -10.37 15.60 1.33
N TRP A 254 -9.41 15.04 0.57
CA TRP A 254 -9.35 15.21 -0.88
C TRP A 254 -10.08 14.07 -1.59
N ALA A 255 -9.70 12.83 -1.25
CA ALA A 255 -10.34 11.62 -1.74
C ALA A 255 -10.52 10.63 -0.59
N SER A 256 -11.62 9.88 -0.59
CA SER A 256 -11.97 8.94 0.46
C SER A 256 -12.29 7.55 -0.08
N GLY A 257 -12.50 6.58 0.82
CA GLY A 257 -12.86 5.21 0.42
C GLY A 257 -11.70 4.40 -0.12
N LEU A 258 -10.46 4.73 0.26
CA LEU A 258 -9.25 3.96 -0.02
C LEU A 258 -8.81 3.24 1.25
N ARG A 259 -8.48 1.94 1.15
CA ARG A 259 -8.07 1.17 2.34
C ARG A 259 -6.65 1.52 2.79
N ASN A 260 -5.70 1.40 1.88
CA ASN A 260 -4.30 1.72 2.14
C ASN A 260 -3.65 2.29 0.88
N PRO A 261 -3.92 3.57 0.57
CA PRO A 261 -3.20 4.25 -0.47
C PRO A 261 -1.77 4.49 -0.03
N VAL A 262 -0.80 4.22 -0.91
CA VAL A 262 0.62 4.40 -0.60
C VAL A 262 1.32 5.26 -1.64
N GLY A 263 1.29 4.91 -2.91
CA GLY A 263 1.89 5.70 -3.97
C GLY A 263 0.99 6.84 -4.41
N LEU A 264 1.56 8.02 -4.60
CA LEU A 264 0.92 9.20 -5.15
C LEU A 264 1.76 9.77 -6.29
N ALA A 265 1.16 10.03 -7.44
CA ALA A 265 1.84 10.69 -8.56
C ALA A 265 0.87 11.60 -9.33
N TRP A 266 1.33 12.78 -9.68
CA TRP A 266 0.58 13.69 -10.54
C TRP A 266 0.84 13.37 -12.00
N GLN A 267 -0.22 13.02 -12.71
CA GLN A 267 -0.17 12.80 -14.15
C GLN A 267 -0.70 14.06 -14.84
N PRO A 268 0.04 14.62 -15.82
CA PRO A 268 -0.47 15.70 -16.67
C PRO A 268 -1.78 15.29 -17.34
N GLY A 269 -2.78 16.16 -17.29
CA GLY A 269 -4.07 15.92 -17.95
C GLY A 269 -3.97 16.02 -19.47
N ARG A 270 -4.92 15.39 -20.19
CA ARG A 270 -5.04 15.57 -21.65
C ARG A 270 -5.66 16.92 -22.04
N GLU A 271 -6.29 17.60 -21.09
CA GLU A 271 -7.02 18.88 -21.27
C GLU A 271 -6.61 19.89 -20.18
N ASP A 272 -5.31 19.98 -19.90
CA ASP A 272 -4.69 20.88 -18.91
C ASP A 272 -5.10 20.65 -17.44
N GLU A 273 -5.94 19.66 -17.13
CA GLU A 273 -6.23 19.30 -15.75
C GLU A 273 -5.37 18.11 -15.29
N PRO A 274 -4.34 18.36 -14.47
CA PRO A 274 -3.55 17.28 -13.88
C PRO A 274 -4.42 16.42 -12.95
N ARG A 275 -4.18 15.10 -12.93
CA ARG A 275 -4.87 14.20 -12.02
C ARG A 275 -3.91 13.55 -11.06
N LEU A 276 -4.30 13.42 -9.81
CA LEU A 276 -3.56 12.66 -8.81
C LEU A 276 -3.90 11.18 -8.96
N LEU A 277 -2.88 10.38 -9.27
CA LEU A 277 -2.98 8.92 -9.25
C LEU A 277 -2.65 8.42 -7.85
N ALA A 278 -3.37 7.42 -7.38
CA ALA A 278 -3.09 6.74 -6.13
C ALA A 278 -3.10 5.22 -6.31
N THR A 279 -2.08 4.52 -5.79
CA THR A 279 -2.15 3.08 -5.59
C THR A 279 -2.97 2.77 -4.35
N ASN A 280 -3.73 1.67 -4.34
CA ASN A 280 -4.53 1.26 -3.19
C ASN A 280 -4.44 -0.23 -2.95
N ASN A 281 -3.99 -0.61 -1.75
CA ASN A 281 -3.92 -1.99 -1.30
C ASN A 281 -5.27 -2.42 -0.72
N GLY A 282 -5.90 -3.41 -1.34
CA GLY A 282 -7.19 -3.98 -0.95
C GLY A 282 -7.16 -4.80 0.34
N PRO A 283 -8.33 -5.19 0.87
CA PRO A 283 -8.43 -6.01 2.07
C PRO A 283 -8.10 -7.49 1.82
N ASP A 284 -7.75 -8.21 2.89
CA ASP A 284 -7.34 -9.60 2.81
C ASP A 284 -8.46 -10.63 3.02
N HIS A 285 -9.65 -10.21 3.40
CA HIS A 285 -10.74 -11.13 3.80
C HIS A 285 -11.54 -11.70 2.64
N TRP A 286 -11.35 -11.21 1.41
CA TRP A 286 -12.02 -11.70 0.20
C TRP A 286 -11.34 -12.93 -0.45
N GLY A 287 -10.25 -13.42 0.11
CA GLY A 287 -9.50 -14.54 -0.44
C GLY A 287 -8.20 -14.13 -1.12
N TYR A 288 -7.60 -15.02 -1.88
CA TYR A 288 -6.28 -14.80 -2.47
C TYR A 288 -6.32 -14.04 -3.81
N GLU A 289 -7.40 -14.22 -4.60
CA GLU A 289 -7.52 -13.65 -5.94
C GLU A 289 -8.30 -12.33 -5.96
N GLN A 290 -9.03 -12.03 -4.88
CA GLN A 290 -9.89 -10.86 -4.78
C GLN A 290 -9.75 -10.16 -3.40
N PRO A 291 -10.13 -8.89 -3.31
CA PRO A 291 -10.32 -7.98 -4.43
C PRO A 291 -8.97 -7.66 -5.08
N ARG A 292 -8.99 -7.20 -6.33
CA ARG A 292 -7.79 -6.69 -6.99
C ARG A 292 -7.27 -5.45 -6.26
N GLU A 293 -5.96 -5.23 -6.30
CA GLU A 293 -5.36 -3.97 -5.91
C GLU A 293 -5.61 -2.93 -7.00
N LEU A 294 -5.75 -1.66 -6.65
CA LEU A 294 -6.22 -0.66 -7.60
C LEU A 294 -5.23 0.47 -7.82
N VAL A 295 -5.23 1.02 -9.03
CA VAL A 295 -4.75 2.37 -9.30
C VAL A 295 -5.96 3.23 -9.64
N VAL A 296 -6.14 4.34 -8.95
CA VAL A 296 -7.31 5.23 -9.07
C VAL A 296 -6.91 6.66 -9.36
N ALA A 297 -7.83 7.44 -9.92
CA ALA A 297 -7.71 8.90 -9.97
C ALA A 297 -8.32 9.51 -8.72
N ALA A 298 -7.50 9.94 -7.79
CA ALA A 298 -7.91 10.63 -6.58
C ALA A 298 -8.22 12.10 -6.91
N ARG A 299 -9.50 12.42 -7.11
CA ARG A 299 -10.00 13.77 -7.37
C ARG A 299 -10.63 14.36 -6.13
N GLU A 300 -10.76 15.69 -6.10
CA GLU A 300 -11.46 16.36 -5.02
C GLU A 300 -12.88 15.82 -4.85
N GLY A 301 -13.21 15.42 -3.62
CA GLY A 301 -14.50 14.83 -3.27
C GLY A 301 -14.76 13.42 -3.81
N SER A 302 -13.78 12.77 -4.48
CA SER A 302 -13.97 11.40 -4.96
C SER A 302 -14.05 10.39 -3.82
N PHE A 303 -14.86 9.34 -4.07
CA PHE A 303 -15.02 8.21 -3.17
C PHE A 303 -14.74 6.90 -3.93
N HIS A 304 -13.98 5.99 -3.30
CA HIS A 304 -13.45 4.78 -3.92
C HIS A 304 -13.91 3.48 -3.25
N GLY A 305 -15.08 3.49 -2.64
CA GLY A 305 -15.84 2.32 -2.20
C GLY A 305 -15.58 1.85 -0.77
N MET A 306 -14.33 1.82 -0.30
CA MET A 306 -13.98 1.28 1.02
C MET A 306 -14.60 2.10 2.17
N PRO A 307 -15.17 1.47 3.21
CA PRO A 307 -15.25 0.03 3.49
C PRO A 307 -16.52 -0.66 2.98
N TRP A 308 -17.43 0.00 2.27
CA TRP A 308 -18.73 -0.55 1.87
C TRP A 308 -18.70 -1.38 0.60
N TYR A 309 -17.76 -1.07 -0.29
CA TYR A 309 -17.65 -1.74 -1.60
C TYR A 309 -16.21 -2.11 -1.91
N GLN A 310 -16.05 -3.23 -2.60
CA GLN A 310 -14.80 -3.68 -3.20
C GLN A 310 -14.98 -3.86 -4.71
N TRP A 311 -13.93 -3.56 -5.46
CA TRP A 311 -13.91 -3.81 -6.89
C TRP A 311 -13.56 -5.28 -7.16
N VAL A 312 -14.52 -6.05 -7.65
CA VAL A 312 -14.40 -7.49 -7.86
C VAL A 312 -15.04 -7.84 -9.22
N ASP A 313 -14.30 -8.52 -10.06
CA ASP A 313 -14.75 -8.96 -11.40
C ASP A 313 -15.34 -7.81 -12.24
N GLY A 314 -14.61 -6.69 -12.30
CA GLY A 314 -14.97 -5.53 -13.11
C GLY A 314 -16.18 -4.72 -12.62
N ARG A 315 -16.55 -4.86 -11.35
CA ARG A 315 -17.69 -4.11 -10.77
C ARG A 315 -17.52 -3.90 -9.27
N TRP A 316 -18.20 -2.89 -8.74
CA TRP A 316 -18.30 -2.67 -7.30
C TRP A 316 -19.27 -3.68 -6.68
N GLN A 317 -18.82 -4.42 -5.67
CA GLN A 317 -19.60 -5.38 -4.89
C GLN A 317 -19.64 -4.94 -3.42
N THR A 318 -20.76 -5.20 -2.74
CA THR A 318 -20.91 -4.87 -1.31
C THR A 318 -19.93 -5.68 -0.47
N ASP A 319 -19.30 -5.01 0.48
CA ASP A 319 -18.42 -5.61 1.49
C ASP A 319 -19.13 -5.64 2.85
N ASP A 320 -19.00 -6.76 3.56
CA ASP A 320 -19.57 -6.95 4.91
C ASP A 320 -18.70 -6.32 6.01
N CYS A 321 -17.74 -5.49 5.63
CA CYS A 321 -16.74 -4.91 6.53
C CYS A 321 -17.37 -4.09 7.66
N ILE A 322 -18.42 -3.36 7.34
CA ILE A 322 -19.22 -2.58 8.29
C ILE A 322 -20.71 -2.67 7.94
N THR A 323 -21.58 -2.34 8.91
CA THR A 323 -23.03 -2.43 8.78
C THR A 323 -23.74 -1.09 8.58
N SER A 324 -22.98 0.02 8.60
CA SER A 324 -23.55 1.34 8.32
C SER A 324 -23.80 1.55 6.83
N ASP A 325 -24.69 2.46 6.50
CA ASP A 325 -24.97 2.83 5.11
C ASP A 325 -23.77 3.52 4.45
N SER A 326 -23.59 3.28 3.16
CA SER A 326 -22.57 3.97 2.37
C SER A 326 -22.95 5.46 2.18
N PRO A 327 -21.98 6.38 2.22
CA PRO A 327 -22.23 7.79 1.94
C PRO A 327 -22.57 8.08 0.47
N ARG A 328 -22.37 7.09 -0.41
CA ARG A 328 -22.62 7.20 -1.85
C ARG A 328 -23.20 5.91 -2.40
N GLU A 329 -24.02 6.07 -3.43
CA GLU A 329 -24.52 4.91 -4.18
C GLU A 329 -23.41 4.28 -5.02
N ARG A 330 -23.55 3.00 -5.31
CA ARG A 330 -22.53 2.19 -5.99
C ARG A 330 -22.19 2.71 -7.39
N ASP A 331 -23.15 3.20 -8.10
CA ASP A 331 -23.04 3.74 -9.46
C ASP A 331 -22.41 5.15 -9.53
N GLU A 332 -22.29 5.82 -8.37
CA GLU A 332 -21.56 7.08 -8.25
C GLU A 332 -20.04 6.89 -8.10
N ILE A 333 -19.58 5.64 -7.89
CA ILE A 333 -18.18 5.34 -7.67
C ILE A 333 -17.49 5.10 -9.01
N ALA A 334 -16.52 5.94 -9.36
CA ALA A 334 -15.75 5.77 -10.58
C ALA A 334 -15.00 4.42 -10.60
N PRO A 335 -14.91 3.73 -11.74
CA PRO A 335 -14.08 2.54 -11.86
C PRO A 335 -12.61 2.88 -11.69
N PRO A 336 -11.77 1.90 -11.28
CA PRO A 336 -10.33 2.09 -11.21
C PRO A 336 -9.71 2.31 -12.60
N LEU A 337 -8.55 2.93 -12.64
CA LEU A 337 -7.78 3.12 -13.86
C LEU A 337 -6.96 1.89 -14.25
N ALA A 338 -6.62 1.06 -13.28
CA ALA A 338 -5.99 -0.23 -13.47
C ALA A 338 -6.21 -1.14 -12.27
N GLU A 339 -6.19 -2.44 -12.55
CA GLU A 339 -6.26 -3.52 -11.58
C GLU A 339 -4.92 -4.24 -11.53
N VAL A 340 -4.32 -4.36 -10.34
CA VAL A 340 -3.13 -5.17 -10.09
C VAL A 340 -3.58 -6.45 -9.39
N PRO A 341 -2.95 -7.60 -9.63
CA PRO A 341 -3.33 -8.84 -8.96
C PRO A 341 -3.46 -8.66 -7.46
N ALA A 342 -4.50 -9.23 -6.87
CA ALA A 342 -4.76 -9.16 -5.44
C ALA A 342 -3.50 -9.54 -4.64
N ARG A 343 -3.26 -8.89 -3.51
CA ARG A 343 -2.12 -9.14 -2.60
C ARG A 343 -0.75 -8.82 -3.17
N SER A 344 -0.69 -8.10 -4.26
CA SER A 344 0.59 -7.64 -4.83
C SER A 344 1.23 -6.52 -4.02
N ALA A 345 0.44 -5.78 -3.24
CA ALA A 345 0.88 -4.62 -2.49
C ALA A 345 1.56 -3.56 -3.39
N PRO A 346 0.82 -2.92 -4.32
CA PRO A 346 1.33 -1.79 -5.07
C PRO A 346 1.64 -0.64 -4.11
N MET A 347 2.87 -0.14 -4.19
CA MET A 347 3.40 0.91 -3.32
C MET A 347 3.60 2.19 -4.12
N GLY A 348 4.82 2.69 -4.27
CA GLY A 348 5.12 3.88 -5.04
C GLY A 348 4.75 3.76 -6.51
N ILE A 349 4.49 4.90 -7.13
CA ILE A 349 4.07 5.03 -8.54
C ILE A 349 4.77 6.24 -9.16
N ALA A 350 5.26 6.08 -10.37
CA ALA A 350 5.84 7.17 -11.16
C ALA A 350 5.20 7.23 -12.55
N VAL A 351 4.89 8.44 -13.01
CA VAL A 351 4.42 8.68 -14.38
C VAL A 351 5.60 8.56 -15.34
N VAL A 352 5.42 7.81 -16.41
CA VAL A 352 6.44 7.68 -17.47
C VAL A 352 6.51 9.00 -18.25
N PRO A 353 7.69 9.62 -18.37
CA PRO A 353 7.84 10.83 -19.19
C PRO A 353 7.42 10.55 -20.64
N PRO A 354 6.74 11.48 -21.32
CA PRO A 354 6.20 11.25 -22.67
C PRO A 354 7.27 10.87 -23.72
N GLU A 355 8.49 11.39 -23.54
CA GLU A 355 9.65 11.13 -24.41
C GLU A 355 10.42 9.85 -24.07
N HIS A 356 10.09 9.21 -22.95
CA HIS A 356 10.79 8.01 -22.49
C HIS A 356 10.46 6.79 -23.39
N PRO A 357 11.41 5.90 -23.68
CA PRO A 357 11.16 4.69 -24.50
C PRO A 357 9.98 3.84 -24.03
N LEU A 358 9.74 3.77 -22.73
CA LEU A 358 8.62 3.02 -22.15
C LEU A 358 7.25 3.64 -22.36
N ALA A 359 7.13 4.91 -22.80
CA ALA A 359 5.85 5.63 -22.92
C ALA A 359 4.90 5.01 -23.97
N ALA A 360 5.44 4.30 -24.95
CA ALA A 360 4.64 3.55 -25.93
C ALA A 360 3.84 2.42 -25.26
N ASP A 361 4.45 1.74 -24.29
CA ASP A 361 3.89 0.55 -23.67
C ASP A 361 3.13 0.81 -22.38
N MET A 362 3.47 1.86 -21.63
CA MET A 362 2.89 2.16 -20.32
C MET A 362 2.81 3.66 -20.03
N ASP A 363 1.89 4.03 -19.16
CA ASP A 363 1.70 5.41 -18.68
C ASP A 363 2.37 5.64 -17.32
N VAL A 364 2.47 4.58 -16.51
CA VAL A 364 3.08 4.63 -15.18
C VAL A 364 3.89 3.35 -14.90
N VAL A 365 4.86 3.47 -13.99
CA VAL A 365 5.53 2.33 -13.34
C VAL A 365 5.16 2.30 -11.87
N VAL A 366 4.85 1.12 -11.36
CA VAL A 366 4.47 0.86 -9.96
C VAL A 366 5.48 -0.07 -9.31
N ALA A 367 5.94 0.30 -8.11
CA ALA A 367 6.68 -0.60 -7.24
C ALA A 367 5.71 -1.59 -6.60
N VAL A 368 5.81 -2.86 -6.96
CA VAL A 368 5.03 -3.95 -6.38
C VAL A 368 5.87 -4.62 -5.30
N HIS A 369 5.44 -4.46 -4.04
CA HIS A 369 6.18 -4.94 -2.87
C HIS A 369 6.04 -6.45 -2.64
N GLY A 370 5.03 -7.07 -3.24
CA GLY A 370 4.69 -8.47 -3.07
C GLY A 370 4.01 -8.78 -1.75
N SER A 371 3.23 -9.87 -1.70
CA SER A 371 2.39 -10.19 -0.55
C SER A 371 3.19 -10.61 0.69
N TRP A 372 2.66 -10.31 1.87
CA TRP A 372 3.08 -10.93 3.11
C TRP A 372 2.34 -12.26 3.36
N GLY A 373 1.10 -12.36 2.87
CA GLY A 373 0.24 -13.52 3.03
C GLY A 373 0.57 -14.63 2.03
N THR A 374 0.36 -15.87 2.43
CA THR A 374 0.70 -17.09 1.69
C THR A 374 -0.49 -17.98 1.39
N ALA A 375 -1.56 -17.87 2.15
CA ALA A 375 -2.73 -18.73 1.99
C ALA A 375 -3.87 -18.00 1.27
N PRO A 376 -4.82 -18.73 0.69
CA PRO A 376 -6.05 -18.14 0.15
C PRO A 376 -6.83 -17.30 1.18
N SER A 377 -6.66 -17.60 2.48
CA SER A 377 -7.21 -16.82 3.60
C SER A 377 -6.51 -15.50 3.86
N GLY A 378 -5.38 -15.21 3.17
CA GLY A 378 -4.65 -13.96 3.31
C GLY A 378 -3.80 -13.80 4.55
N ASN A 379 -3.56 -14.84 5.29
CA ASN A 379 -2.64 -14.81 6.42
C ASN A 379 -1.22 -15.29 6.05
N ALA A 380 -0.28 -15.19 6.96
CA ALA A 380 1.11 -15.60 6.74
C ALA A 380 1.33 -17.13 6.85
N ALA A 381 0.30 -17.90 7.17
CA ALA A 381 0.40 -19.36 7.22
C ALA A 381 0.37 -19.96 5.81
N GLY A 382 1.18 -20.95 5.56
CA GLY A 382 1.27 -21.65 4.29
C GLY A 382 2.64 -21.57 3.65
N ASP A 383 2.72 -22.02 2.40
CA ASP A 383 3.98 -22.08 1.65
C ASP A 383 4.43 -20.65 1.22
N PRO A 384 5.62 -20.19 1.64
CA PRO A 384 6.17 -18.91 1.20
C PRO A 384 6.27 -18.76 -0.32
N ALA A 385 6.43 -19.85 -1.08
CA ALA A 385 6.48 -19.83 -2.54
C ALA A 385 5.16 -19.38 -3.17
N SER A 386 4.04 -19.53 -2.46
CA SER A 386 2.72 -19.06 -2.93
C SER A 386 2.49 -17.55 -2.81
N ARG A 387 3.44 -16.79 -2.24
CA ARG A 387 3.35 -15.34 -2.16
C ARG A 387 3.41 -14.70 -3.54
N ARG A 388 2.66 -13.60 -3.72
CA ARG A 388 2.83 -12.74 -4.90
C ARG A 388 4.25 -12.19 -4.93
N GLU A 389 4.90 -12.30 -6.08
CA GLU A 389 6.27 -11.87 -6.29
C GLU A 389 6.40 -10.34 -6.23
N PRO A 390 7.45 -9.79 -5.58
CA PRO A 390 7.85 -8.40 -5.76
C PRO A 390 8.28 -8.14 -7.19
N ARG A 391 7.98 -6.97 -7.75
CA ARG A 391 8.37 -6.61 -9.13
C ARG A 391 8.25 -5.11 -9.38
N LEU A 392 8.80 -4.62 -10.48
CA LEU A 392 8.38 -3.36 -11.08
C LEU A 392 7.39 -3.68 -12.19
N LEU A 393 6.26 -2.98 -12.16
CA LEU A 393 5.14 -3.21 -13.06
C LEU A 393 4.74 -1.93 -13.77
N GLY A 394 4.84 -1.91 -15.08
CA GLY A 394 4.27 -0.88 -15.91
C GLY A 394 2.76 -1.08 -16.07
N LEU A 395 2.02 0.00 -16.14
CA LEU A 395 0.59 0.00 -16.40
C LEU A 395 0.26 0.95 -17.55
N LYS A 396 -0.41 0.43 -18.59
CA LYS A 396 -1.17 1.25 -19.51
C LYS A 396 -2.55 1.44 -18.88
N LEU A 397 -2.89 2.68 -18.55
CA LEU A 397 -4.11 2.97 -17.79
C LEU A 397 -5.35 2.86 -18.69
N ALA A 398 -6.47 2.46 -18.11
CA ALA A 398 -7.75 2.42 -18.79
C ALA A 398 -8.18 3.82 -19.27
N THR A 399 -8.81 3.84 -20.41
CA THR A 399 -9.54 5.00 -20.96
C THR A 399 -11.01 4.60 -21.17
N PRO A 400 -11.91 5.53 -21.53
CA PRO A 400 -13.28 5.14 -21.87
C PRO A 400 -13.38 4.07 -22.98
N ASP A 401 -12.36 4.00 -23.85
CA ASP A 401 -12.35 3.14 -25.04
C ASP A 401 -11.41 1.94 -24.93
N THR A 402 -10.59 1.87 -23.87
CA THR A 402 -9.56 0.81 -23.73
C THR A 402 -9.47 0.32 -22.30
N GLU A 403 -9.30 -0.98 -22.13
CA GLU A 403 -8.99 -1.59 -20.85
C GLU A 403 -7.53 -1.33 -20.43
N ALA A 404 -7.28 -1.38 -19.13
CA ALA A 404 -5.93 -1.30 -18.61
C ALA A 404 -5.11 -2.53 -18.99
N ARG A 405 -3.78 -2.32 -19.17
CA ARG A 405 -2.84 -3.40 -19.48
C ARG A 405 -1.67 -3.38 -18.50
N LEU A 406 -1.28 -4.55 -18.02
CA LEU A 406 -0.12 -4.77 -17.18
C LEU A 406 1.10 -5.10 -18.06
N VAL A 407 2.23 -4.48 -17.78
CA VAL A 407 3.48 -4.65 -18.52
C VAL A 407 4.62 -4.91 -17.52
N PRO A 408 5.15 -6.14 -17.42
CA PRO A 408 6.28 -6.40 -16.54
C PRO A 408 7.51 -5.54 -16.93
N VAL A 409 8.21 -4.97 -15.96
CA VAL A 409 9.44 -4.18 -16.15
C VAL A 409 10.65 -4.84 -15.49
N LEU A 410 10.49 -5.34 -14.25
CA LEU A 410 11.53 -6.10 -13.56
C LEU A 410 10.87 -7.25 -12.81
N THR A 411 11.31 -8.48 -13.07
CA THR A 411 10.81 -9.72 -12.42
C THR A 411 11.96 -10.64 -12.02
N GLY A 412 11.65 -11.72 -11.30
CA GLY A 412 12.65 -12.65 -10.77
C GLY A 412 13.19 -12.27 -9.39
N LEU A 413 12.50 -11.38 -8.67
CA LEU A 413 12.93 -10.91 -7.35
C LEU A 413 12.61 -11.90 -6.21
N GLN A 414 11.88 -12.97 -6.51
CA GLN A 414 11.53 -14.05 -5.60
C GLN A 414 11.87 -15.40 -6.21
N ASP A 415 12.53 -16.26 -5.46
CA ASP A 415 12.70 -17.65 -5.82
C ASP A 415 11.35 -18.38 -5.77
N SER A 416 10.92 -18.94 -6.89
CA SER A 416 9.61 -19.56 -7.04
C SER A 416 9.44 -20.84 -6.25
N SER A 417 10.54 -21.47 -5.85
CA SER A 417 10.51 -22.75 -5.10
C SER A 417 10.50 -22.54 -3.59
N SER A 418 11.23 -21.56 -3.08
CA SER A 418 11.38 -21.29 -1.64
C SER A 418 10.59 -20.07 -1.17
N GLY A 419 10.16 -19.19 -2.09
CA GLY A 419 9.59 -17.89 -1.75
C GLY A 419 10.58 -16.90 -1.13
N GLN A 420 11.89 -17.21 -1.20
CA GLN A 420 12.93 -16.28 -0.75
C GLN A 420 13.01 -15.08 -1.68
N ARG A 421 13.04 -13.88 -1.10
CA ARG A 421 13.08 -12.62 -1.82
C ARG A 421 14.45 -11.98 -1.72
N TRP A 422 14.97 -11.53 -2.85
CA TRP A 422 16.20 -10.77 -2.90
C TRP A 422 15.97 -9.33 -2.47
N ILE A 423 14.98 -8.67 -3.08
CA ILE A 423 14.54 -7.30 -2.73
C ILE A 423 13.02 -7.19 -2.82
N ARG A 424 12.50 -6.08 -2.27
CA ARG A 424 11.09 -5.71 -2.36
C ARG A 424 10.98 -4.24 -2.73
N PRO A 425 10.73 -3.89 -4.02
CA PRO A 425 10.56 -2.51 -4.45
C PRO A 425 9.49 -1.79 -3.65
N LEU A 426 9.75 -0.53 -3.29
CA LEU A 426 8.85 0.24 -2.47
C LEU A 426 8.43 1.54 -3.11
N ASP A 427 9.36 2.33 -3.63
CA ASP A 427 9.06 3.56 -4.36
C ASP A 427 9.83 3.62 -5.65
N VAL A 428 9.33 4.39 -6.61
CA VAL A 428 9.90 4.58 -7.95
C VAL A 428 9.88 6.05 -8.34
N LEU A 429 10.91 6.47 -9.10
CA LEU A 429 11.07 7.83 -9.59
C LEU A 429 11.87 7.82 -10.88
N PHE A 430 11.45 8.55 -11.91
CA PHE A 430 12.27 8.82 -13.08
C PHE A 430 13.25 9.96 -12.79
N GLY A 431 14.53 9.72 -13.03
CA GLY A 431 15.57 10.73 -12.96
C GLY A 431 15.68 11.59 -14.21
N PRO A 432 16.44 12.68 -14.15
CA PRO A 432 16.64 13.57 -15.32
C PRO A 432 17.43 12.92 -16.44
N ASP A 433 18.15 11.83 -16.16
CA ASP A 433 18.88 10.99 -17.11
C ASP A 433 18.00 9.94 -17.81
N GLY A 434 16.69 9.92 -17.53
CA GLY A 434 15.77 8.90 -18.03
C GLY A 434 15.86 7.55 -17.31
N SER A 435 16.74 7.38 -16.33
CA SER A 435 16.77 6.14 -15.53
C SER A 435 15.61 6.08 -14.54
N LEU A 436 15.19 4.86 -14.22
CA LEU A 436 14.22 4.60 -13.16
C LEU A 436 14.96 4.29 -11.85
N TYR A 437 14.85 5.18 -10.88
CA TYR A 437 15.36 4.99 -9.53
C TYR A 437 14.28 4.36 -8.66
N PHE A 438 14.66 3.41 -7.79
CA PHE A 438 13.71 2.82 -6.86
C PHE A 438 14.37 2.41 -5.54
N THR A 439 13.58 2.38 -4.48
CA THR A 439 13.99 1.89 -3.17
C THR A 439 13.54 0.45 -2.95
N SER A 440 14.28 -0.27 -2.12
CA SER A 440 13.87 -1.54 -1.52
C SER A 440 14.13 -1.49 -0.02
N ASP A 441 13.12 -1.82 0.80
CA ASP A 441 13.19 -1.74 2.26
C ASP A 441 13.57 -3.05 2.95
N SER A 442 13.79 -4.13 2.21
CA SER A 442 14.09 -5.44 2.77
C SER A 442 14.93 -6.31 1.83
N GLY A 443 15.54 -7.36 2.37
CA GLY A 443 16.51 -8.18 1.67
C GLY A 443 17.81 -7.38 1.43
N ALA A 444 18.26 -7.30 0.19
CA ALA A 444 19.35 -6.40 -0.19
C ALA A 444 18.84 -4.95 -0.24
N ALA A 445 18.41 -4.42 0.93
CA ALA A 445 17.80 -3.10 1.04
C ALA A 445 18.72 -1.98 0.55
N GLY A 446 18.14 -0.99 -0.16
CA GLY A 446 18.94 0.08 -0.74
C GLY A 446 18.23 0.92 -1.78
N LEU A 447 19.04 1.75 -2.45
CA LEU A 447 18.66 2.52 -3.62
C LEU A 447 19.22 1.83 -4.86
N TYR A 448 18.36 1.70 -5.86
CA TYR A 448 18.64 1.04 -7.14
C TYR A 448 18.38 1.97 -8.31
N ARG A 449 19.07 1.71 -9.42
CA ARG A 449 18.85 2.36 -10.71
C ARG A 449 18.65 1.32 -11.79
N LEU A 450 17.61 1.48 -12.59
CA LEU A 450 17.36 0.75 -13.82
C LEU A 450 17.55 1.71 -14.99
N THR A 451 18.56 1.44 -15.82
CA THR A 451 18.84 2.21 -17.05
C THR A 451 18.22 1.53 -18.25
N PHE A 452 17.97 2.29 -19.30
CA PHE A 452 17.42 1.84 -20.57
C PHE A 452 18.33 2.37 -21.69
N ASP A 453 18.70 1.50 -22.66
CA ASP A 453 19.48 1.87 -23.85
C ASP A 453 18.61 2.63 -24.88
#